data_2f63b5d8c505f0013cdccf83063da061
#
_entry.id   2f63b5d8c505f0013cdccf83063da061
#
_cell.length_a   1.000
_cell.length_b   1.000
_cell.length_c   1.000
_cell.angle_alpha   90.00
_cell.angle_beta   90.00
_cell.angle_gamma   90.00
#
_symmetry.space_group_name_H-M   'P 1'
#
loop_
_entity.id
_entity.type
_entity.pdbx_description
1 polymer ?
#
loop_
_entity_poly.entity_id
_entity_poly.type
_entity_poly.pdbx_seq_one_letter_code
_entity_poly.pdbx_strand_id
1 'polypeptide(L)'
;MLSTFLIALREGLEAALIVGILIDYVVKTDRRHLLTPIWSGVGVALVATFALGGFLSFTSAELSERGEQFFAGTTSFLAVGLVTWMVFWMKRAAITLKDELHGKVDNALSAGPLALAAAAFFAVAREGLETALFVYTNFKTVAATSSASIGLVAGLALAVILGYLIYNRSIKLNLSKFFTITGVALIIVAAGVLSYGVHEYQELGWLPGDGSYAWDISSVMAKDSIAGTLLAGTVGFDVNTSWVQLALWATYLGLVLRLYTRPARPVHTLVSK
;
A
#
# COMPACT_ATOMS: atom_id res chain seq x y z
N MET A 1 -5.43 12.59 -1.51
CA MET A 1 -5.42 12.37 -2.98
C MET A 1 -4.14 11.71 -3.47
N LEU A 2 -2.96 12.36 -3.34
CA LEU A 2 -1.70 11.80 -3.87
C LEU A 2 -1.30 10.48 -3.19
N SER A 3 -1.42 10.36 -1.87
CA SER A 3 -1.13 9.14 -1.12
C SER A 3 -1.99 7.95 -1.57
N THR A 4 -3.31 8.14 -1.62
CA THR A 4 -4.24 7.10 -2.09
C THR A 4 -4.01 6.73 -3.55
N PHE A 5 -3.67 7.72 -4.39
CA PHE A 5 -3.27 7.48 -5.78
C PHE A 5 -2.02 6.61 -5.87
N LEU A 6 -0.95 6.94 -5.13
CA LEU A 6 0.32 6.19 -5.15
C LEU A 6 0.15 4.76 -4.62
N ILE A 7 -0.62 4.59 -3.55
CA ILE A 7 -0.96 3.27 -3.00
C ILE A 7 -1.71 2.46 -4.06
N ALA A 8 -2.81 2.98 -4.57
CA ALA A 8 -3.65 2.30 -5.54
C ALA A 8 -2.92 2.00 -6.86
N LEU A 9 -2.09 2.92 -7.34
CA LEU A 9 -1.26 2.72 -8.52
C LEU A 9 -0.28 1.57 -8.31
N ARG A 10 0.37 1.54 -7.16
CA ARG A 10 1.39 0.55 -6.86
C ARG A 10 0.79 -0.83 -6.67
N GLU A 11 -0.16 -0.97 -5.73
CA GLU A 11 -0.77 -2.27 -5.43
C GLU A 11 -1.58 -2.80 -6.62
N GLY A 12 -2.30 -1.90 -7.31
CA GLY A 12 -3.00 -2.23 -8.55
C GLY A 12 -2.06 -2.69 -9.67
N LEU A 13 -0.88 -2.09 -9.81
CA LEU A 13 0.11 -2.53 -10.81
C LEU A 13 0.72 -3.88 -10.42
N GLU A 14 1.00 -4.14 -9.13
CA GLU A 14 1.47 -5.44 -8.65
C GLU A 14 0.43 -6.53 -8.96
N ALA A 15 -0.82 -6.32 -8.61
CA ALA A 15 -1.92 -7.24 -8.94
C ALA A 15 -2.03 -7.46 -10.47
N ALA A 16 -1.99 -6.38 -11.26
CA ALA A 16 -2.08 -6.45 -12.71
C ALA A 16 -0.91 -7.23 -13.34
N LEU A 17 0.30 -7.06 -12.82
CA LEU A 17 1.49 -7.82 -13.25
C LEU A 17 1.37 -9.30 -12.94
N ILE A 18 0.93 -9.66 -11.74
CA ILE A 18 0.75 -11.07 -11.34
C ILE A 18 -0.31 -11.73 -12.22
N VAL A 19 -1.47 -11.10 -12.35
CA VAL A 19 -2.56 -11.60 -13.21
C VAL A 19 -2.12 -11.67 -14.68
N GLY A 20 -1.40 -10.65 -15.16
CA GLY A 20 -0.85 -10.62 -16.52
C GLY A 20 0.12 -11.79 -16.80
N ILE A 21 0.99 -12.13 -15.85
CA ILE A 21 1.92 -13.27 -15.97
C ILE A 21 1.14 -14.60 -15.99
N LEU A 22 0.12 -14.74 -15.12
CA LEU A 22 -0.75 -15.93 -15.10
C LEU A 22 -1.46 -16.11 -16.44
N ILE A 23 -2.02 -15.04 -16.99
CA ILE A 23 -2.71 -15.04 -18.30
C ILE A 23 -1.73 -15.35 -19.44
N ASP A 24 -0.59 -14.66 -19.49
CA ASP A 24 0.44 -14.85 -20.54
C ASP A 24 0.91 -16.31 -20.57
N TYR A 25 1.13 -16.89 -19.40
CA TYR A 25 1.56 -18.29 -19.30
C TYR A 25 0.49 -19.27 -19.79
N VAL A 26 -0.77 -19.10 -19.38
CA VAL A 26 -1.90 -19.96 -19.79
C VAL A 26 -2.17 -19.84 -21.29
N VAL A 27 -2.06 -18.64 -21.84
CA VAL A 27 -2.23 -18.40 -23.30
C VAL A 27 -1.09 -19.01 -24.09
N LYS A 28 0.16 -18.90 -23.64
CA LYS A 28 1.35 -19.49 -24.31
C LYS A 28 1.37 -21.02 -24.29
N THR A 29 0.79 -21.62 -23.27
CA THR A 29 0.69 -23.08 -23.14
C THR A 29 -0.58 -23.64 -23.82
N ASP A 30 -1.32 -22.82 -24.57
CA ASP A 30 -2.57 -23.15 -25.26
C ASP A 30 -3.68 -23.73 -24.35
N ARG A 31 -3.66 -23.36 -23.07
CA ARG A 31 -4.64 -23.81 -22.06
C ARG A 31 -5.69 -22.73 -21.75
N ARG A 32 -6.23 -22.07 -22.76
CA ARG A 32 -7.16 -20.94 -22.61
C ARG A 32 -8.39 -21.23 -21.76
N HIS A 33 -8.82 -22.49 -21.65
CA HIS A 33 -9.91 -22.89 -20.75
C HIS A 33 -9.63 -22.61 -19.28
N LEU A 34 -8.35 -22.41 -18.88
CA LEU A 34 -7.95 -22.06 -17.52
C LEU A 34 -8.03 -20.55 -17.21
N LEU A 35 -8.39 -19.71 -18.19
CA LEU A 35 -8.63 -18.28 -17.97
C LEU A 35 -9.84 -18.06 -17.04
N THR A 36 -10.90 -18.87 -17.17
CA THR A 36 -12.09 -18.77 -16.31
C THR A 36 -11.77 -18.97 -14.83
N PRO A 37 -11.04 -20.02 -14.39
CA PRO A 37 -10.56 -20.14 -13.02
C PRO A 37 -9.73 -18.94 -12.53
N ILE A 38 -8.82 -18.41 -13.34
CA ILE A 38 -8.03 -17.21 -12.98
C ILE A 38 -8.95 -16.04 -12.69
N TRP A 39 -9.85 -15.71 -13.61
CA TRP A 39 -10.78 -14.58 -13.46
C TRP A 39 -11.76 -14.80 -12.29
N SER A 40 -12.18 -16.03 -12.01
CA SER A 40 -12.99 -16.31 -10.82
C SER A 40 -12.23 -16.05 -9.54
N GLY A 41 -10.96 -16.46 -9.45
CA GLY A 41 -10.09 -16.17 -8.30
C GLY A 41 -9.90 -14.66 -8.10
N VAL A 42 -9.62 -13.91 -9.18
CA VAL A 42 -9.52 -12.45 -9.17
C VAL A 42 -10.83 -11.81 -8.70
N GLY A 43 -11.97 -12.25 -9.25
CA GLY A 43 -13.28 -11.71 -8.90
C GLY A 43 -13.61 -11.91 -7.41
N VAL A 44 -13.36 -13.10 -6.87
CA VAL A 44 -13.56 -13.38 -5.44
C VAL A 44 -12.62 -12.53 -4.57
N ALA A 45 -11.36 -12.34 -4.98
CA ALA A 45 -10.42 -11.47 -4.27
C ALA A 45 -10.89 -10.01 -4.23
N LEU A 46 -11.38 -9.48 -5.35
CA LEU A 46 -11.93 -8.13 -5.40
C LEU A 46 -13.15 -7.97 -4.48
N VAL A 47 -14.08 -8.92 -4.50
CA VAL A 47 -15.25 -8.92 -3.60
C VAL A 47 -14.80 -8.95 -2.14
N ALA A 48 -13.83 -9.81 -1.78
CA ALA A 48 -13.29 -9.88 -0.42
C ALA A 48 -12.61 -8.56 0.00
N THR A 49 -11.88 -7.91 -0.91
CA THR A 49 -11.24 -6.60 -0.68
C THR A 49 -12.28 -5.51 -0.38
N PHE A 50 -13.33 -5.42 -1.20
CA PHE A 50 -14.41 -4.44 -0.97
C PHE A 50 -15.19 -4.74 0.30
N ALA A 51 -15.44 -6.03 0.60
CA ALA A 51 -16.10 -6.43 1.84
C ALA A 51 -15.26 -6.05 3.07
N LEU A 52 -13.93 -6.24 3.03
CA LEU A 52 -13.03 -5.83 4.10
C LEU A 52 -13.02 -4.30 4.28
N GLY A 53 -12.91 -3.53 3.19
CA GLY A 53 -12.96 -2.07 3.25
C GLY A 53 -14.27 -1.55 3.83
N GLY A 54 -15.39 -2.14 3.41
CA GLY A 54 -16.72 -1.84 3.97
C GLY A 54 -16.83 -2.21 5.45
N PHE A 55 -16.32 -3.38 5.84
CA PHE A 55 -16.30 -3.81 7.23
C PHE A 55 -15.48 -2.86 8.12
N LEU A 56 -14.29 -2.46 7.71
CA LEU A 56 -13.47 -1.49 8.44
C LEU A 56 -14.18 -0.15 8.61
N SER A 57 -14.81 0.35 7.53
CA SER A 57 -15.55 1.61 7.57
C SER A 57 -16.78 1.53 8.47
N PHE A 58 -17.54 0.44 8.42
CA PHE A 58 -18.71 0.22 9.23
C PHE A 58 -18.36 0.09 10.72
N THR A 59 -17.36 -0.73 11.04
CA THR A 59 -16.91 -0.96 12.42
C THR A 59 -16.44 0.35 13.07
N SER A 60 -15.72 1.20 12.33
CA SER A 60 -15.26 2.46 12.88
C SER A 60 -16.37 3.49 13.09
N ALA A 61 -17.44 3.44 12.31
CA ALA A 61 -18.57 4.36 12.43
C ALA A 61 -19.46 4.08 13.65
N GLU A 62 -19.43 2.86 14.18
CA GLU A 62 -20.23 2.46 15.34
C GLU A 62 -19.47 2.53 16.67
N LEU A 63 -18.19 2.89 16.65
CA LEU A 63 -17.38 3.00 17.86
C LEU A 63 -17.68 4.31 18.60
N SER A 64 -17.54 4.27 19.93
CA SER A 64 -17.47 5.50 20.73
C SER A 64 -16.21 6.30 20.32
N GLU A 65 -16.19 7.59 20.59
CA GLU A 65 -15.08 8.49 20.29
C GLU A 65 -13.71 7.90 20.73
N ARG A 66 -13.61 7.41 21.97
CA ARG A 66 -12.42 6.70 22.47
C ARG A 66 -12.10 5.40 21.71
N GLY A 67 -13.14 4.66 21.32
CA GLY A 67 -12.99 3.44 20.53
C GLY A 67 -12.49 3.74 19.14
N GLU A 68 -12.98 4.82 18.52
CA GLU A 68 -12.53 5.28 17.22
C GLU A 68 -11.06 5.71 17.24
N GLN A 69 -10.65 6.50 18.23
CA GLN A 69 -9.25 6.90 18.41
C GLN A 69 -8.32 5.71 18.61
N PHE A 70 -8.70 4.75 19.46
CA PHE A 70 -7.93 3.51 19.66
C PHE A 70 -7.81 2.70 18.37
N PHE A 71 -8.93 2.53 17.65
CA PHE A 71 -8.95 1.78 16.40
C PHE A 71 -8.13 2.49 15.32
N ALA A 72 -8.28 3.80 15.16
CA ALA A 72 -7.52 4.60 14.21
C ALA A 72 -6.01 4.60 14.52
N GLY A 73 -5.62 4.79 15.76
CA GLY A 73 -4.23 4.70 16.21
C GLY A 73 -3.64 3.31 15.93
N THR A 74 -4.32 2.24 16.37
CA THR A 74 -3.84 0.86 16.20
C THR A 74 -3.69 0.49 14.71
N THR A 75 -4.69 0.78 13.89
CA THR A 75 -4.65 0.49 12.45
C THR A 75 -3.55 1.29 11.75
N SER A 76 -3.27 2.51 12.19
CA SER A 76 -2.18 3.33 11.67
C SER A 76 -0.81 2.71 11.95
N PHE A 77 -0.54 2.25 13.18
CA PHE A 77 0.72 1.56 13.51
C PHE A 77 0.87 0.24 12.73
N LEU A 78 -0.21 -0.54 12.59
CA LEU A 78 -0.20 -1.74 11.77
C LEU A 78 0.10 -1.43 10.31
N ALA A 79 -0.55 -0.41 9.74
CA ALA A 79 -0.31 0.03 8.37
C ALA A 79 1.14 0.45 8.15
N VAL A 80 1.73 1.25 9.05
CA VAL A 80 3.13 1.66 8.98
C VAL A 80 4.07 0.46 9.01
N GLY A 81 3.81 -0.51 9.89
CA GLY A 81 4.59 -1.77 9.98
C GLY A 81 4.52 -2.56 8.68
N LEU A 82 3.30 -2.74 8.12
CA LEU A 82 3.08 -3.45 6.86
C LEU A 82 3.74 -2.73 5.68
N VAL A 83 3.56 -1.40 5.53
CA VAL A 83 4.22 -0.63 4.46
C VAL A 83 5.72 -0.76 4.56
N THR A 84 6.28 -0.59 5.75
CA THR A 84 7.73 -0.68 5.97
C THR A 84 8.26 -2.05 5.56
N TRP A 85 7.64 -3.12 6.05
CA TRP A 85 8.00 -4.49 5.66
C TRP A 85 7.89 -4.71 4.16
N MET A 86 6.77 -4.29 3.56
CA MET A 86 6.46 -4.45 2.15
C MET A 86 7.48 -3.74 1.24
N VAL A 87 7.84 -2.46 1.49
CA VAL A 87 8.78 -1.73 0.63
C VAL A 87 10.18 -2.35 0.66
N PHE A 88 10.62 -2.89 1.79
CA PHE A 88 11.89 -3.62 1.88
C PHE A 88 11.83 -4.98 1.18
N TRP A 89 10.72 -5.70 1.32
CA TRP A 89 10.52 -6.98 0.64
C TRP A 89 10.49 -6.80 -0.87
N MET A 90 9.71 -5.83 -1.38
CA MET A 90 9.60 -5.55 -2.80
C MET A 90 10.93 -5.11 -3.44
N LYS A 91 11.72 -4.32 -2.75
CA LYS A 91 13.06 -3.95 -3.25
C LYS A 91 13.92 -5.20 -3.53
N ARG A 92 13.74 -6.27 -2.77
CA ARG A 92 14.44 -7.55 -2.96
C ARG A 92 13.77 -8.40 -4.03
N ALA A 93 12.45 -8.51 -3.95
CA ALA A 93 11.65 -9.35 -4.84
C ALA A 93 11.60 -8.84 -6.29
N ALA A 94 11.71 -7.53 -6.52
CA ALA A 94 11.65 -6.94 -7.87
C ALA A 94 12.66 -7.52 -8.86
N ILE A 95 13.74 -8.16 -8.37
CA ILE A 95 14.78 -8.79 -9.19
C ILE A 95 14.39 -10.21 -9.61
N THR A 96 13.71 -10.96 -8.73
CA THR A 96 13.41 -12.41 -8.90
C THR A 96 11.93 -12.70 -9.16
N LEU A 97 11.07 -11.68 -9.06
CA LEU A 97 9.61 -11.79 -9.11
C LEU A 97 9.11 -12.60 -10.31
N LYS A 98 9.70 -12.39 -11.49
CA LYS A 98 9.29 -13.07 -12.71
C LYS A 98 9.56 -14.58 -12.65
N ASP A 99 10.72 -14.99 -12.14
CA ASP A 99 11.15 -16.39 -12.09
C ASP A 99 10.39 -17.16 -10.98
N GLU A 100 10.18 -16.51 -9.83
CA GLU A 100 9.37 -17.09 -8.75
C GLU A 100 7.91 -17.30 -9.15
N LEU A 101 7.33 -16.34 -9.90
CA LEU A 101 5.95 -16.46 -10.37
C LEU A 101 5.81 -17.60 -11.40
N HIS A 102 6.75 -17.78 -12.32
CA HIS A 102 6.72 -18.90 -13.26
C HIS A 102 6.73 -20.25 -12.53
N GLY A 103 7.59 -20.41 -11.52
CA GLY A 103 7.63 -21.66 -10.74
C GLY A 103 6.34 -21.94 -9.96
N LYS A 104 5.70 -20.92 -9.40
CA LYS A 104 4.40 -21.05 -8.72
C LYS A 104 3.27 -21.41 -9.69
N VAL A 105 3.30 -20.85 -10.90
CA VAL A 105 2.31 -21.15 -11.96
C VAL A 105 2.46 -22.58 -12.44
N ASP A 106 3.68 -23.09 -12.67
CA ASP A 106 3.92 -24.48 -13.07
C ASP A 106 3.37 -25.48 -12.04
N ASN A 107 3.58 -25.20 -10.75
CA ASN A 107 3.04 -26.01 -9.67
C ASN A 107 1.50 -25.95 -9.61
N ALA A 108 0.91 -24.77 -9.77
CA ALA A 108 -0.54 -24.58 -9.76
C ALA A 108 -1.22 -25.24 -10.97
N LEU A 109 -0.59 -25.20 -12.14
CA LEU A 109 -1.08 -25.89 -13.36
C LEU A 109 -1.08 -27.40 -13.24
N SER A 110 -0.06 -27.97 -12.58
CA SER A 110 0.00 -29.39 -12.32
C SER A 110 -1.05 -29.87 -11.30
N ALA A 111 -1.45 -28.97 -10.38
CA ALA A 111 -2.46 -29.23 -9.34
C ALA A 111 -3.92 -28.99 -9.80
N GLY A 112 -4.14 -28.43 -11.00
CA GLY A 112 -5.45 -28.30 -11.64
C GLY A 112 -6.11 -26.90 -11.54
N PRO A 113 -7.32 -26.74 -12.12
CA PRO A 113 -7.99 -25.45 -12.26
C PRO A 113 -8.27 -24.73 -10.93
N LEU A 114 -8.60 -25.48 -9.88
CA LEU A 114 -8.89 -24.92 -8.55
C LEU A 114 -7.63 -24.33 -7.91
N ALA A 115 -6.48 -24.99 -8.07
CA ALA A 115 -5.21 -24.48 -7.56
C ALA A 115 -4.81 -23.18 -8.26
N LEU A 116 -5.10 -23.07 -9.55
CA LEU A 116 -4.85 -21.85 -10.33
C LEU A 116 -5.77 -20.70 -9.90
N ALA A 117 -7.06 -20.99 -9.65
CA ALA A 117 -8.00 -20.02 -9.09
C ALA A 117 -7.55 -19.55 -7.70
N ALA A 118 -7.11 -20.49 -6.84
CA ALA A 118 -6.59 -20.16 -5.52
C ALA A 118 -5.31 -19.33 -5.59
N ALA A 119 -4.38 -19.65 -6.50
CA ALA A 119 -3.17 -18.86 -6.70
C ALA A 119 -3.49 -17.42 -7.14
N ALA A 120 -4.42 -17.24 -8.08
CA ALA A 120 -4.89 -15.93 -8.50
C ALA A 120 -5.60 -15.18 -7.36
N PHE A 121 -6.45 -15.89 -6.61
CA PHE A 121 -7.13 -15.32 -5.44
C PHE A 121 -6.13 -14.80 -4.40
N PHE A 122 -5.23 -15.65 -3.90
CA PHE A 122 -4.28 -15.25 -2.84
C PHE A 122 -3.34 -14.13 -3.29
N ALA A 123 -2.92 -14.15 -4.55
CA ALA A 123 -2.08 -13.10 -5.10
C ALA A 123 -2.79 -11.74 -5.10
N VAL A 124 -4.03 -11.68 -5.61
CA VAL A 124 -4.80 -10.42 -5.69
C VAL A 124 -5.38 -10.03 -4.33
N ALA A 125 -5.82 -10.99 -3.51
CA ALA A 125 -6.35 -10.73 -2.18
C ALA A 125 -5.31 -10.11 -1.25
N ARG A 126 -4.05 -10.50 -1.37
CA ARG A 126 -2.95 -9.89 -0.62
C ARG A 126 -2.83 -8.41 -0.94
N GLU A 127 -2.73 -8.05 -2.23
CA GLU A 127 -2.62 -6.65 -2.65
C GLU A 127 -3.90 -5.86 -2.32
N GLY A 128 -5.06 -6.54 -2.42
CA GLY A 128 -6.35 -5.97 -2.01
C GLY A 128 -6.43 -5.67 -0.51
N LEU A 129 -5.93 -6.57 0.34
CA LEU A 129 -5.89 -6.38 1.79
C LEU A 129 -4.97 -5.20 2.16
N GLU A 130 -3.78 -5.14 1.57
CA GLU A 130 -2.86 -4.03 1.77
C GLU A 130 -3.51 -2.72 1.33
N THR A 131 -4.13 -2.69 0.14
CA THR A 131 -4.87 -1.52 -0.36
C THR A 131 -5.99 -1.10 0.60
N ALA A 132 -6.82 -2.03 1.07
CA ALA A 132 -7.95 -1.72 1.95
C ALA A 132 -7.48 -1.09 3.27
N LEU A 133 -6.43 -1.63 3.90
CA LEU A 133 -5.87 -1.09 5.14
C LEU A 133 -5.26 0.30 4.92
N PHE A 134 -4.45 0.48 3.88
CA PHE A 134 -3.79 1.76 3.63
C PHE A 134 -4.76 2.85 3.18
N VAL A 135 -5.74 2.48 2.37
CA VAL A 135 -6.80 3.41 1.95
C VAL A 135 -7.62 3.81 3.16
N TYR A 136 -8.03 2.86 4.01
CA TYR A 136 -8.77 3.15 5.24
C TYR A 136 -8.01 4.14 6.14
N THR A 137 -6.74 3.88 6.46
CA THR A 137 -5.94 4.78 7.30
C THR A 137 -5.76 6.16 6.65
N ASN A 138 -5.56 6.23 5.33
CA ASN A 138 -5.47 7.49 4.62
C ASN A 138 -6.79 8.27 4.58
N PHE A 139 -7.96 7.61 4.54
CA PHE A 139 -9.25 8.30 4.65
C PHE A 139 -9.44 8.95 6.01
N LYS A 140 -8.90 8.36 7.06
CA LYS A 140 -8.97 8.93 8.43
C LYS A 140 -7.98 10.10 8.60
N THR A 141 -6.80 10.04 8.00
CA THR A 141 -5.78 11.13 8.08
C THR A 141 -6.13 12.33 7.20
N VAL A 142 -6.96 12.17 6.15
CA VAL A 142 -7.28 13.22 5.19
C VAL A 142 -8.72 13.68 5.39
N ALA A 143 -8.91 14.92 5.84
CA ALA A 143 -10.23 15.53 6.08
C ALA A 143 -11.18 15.51 4.88
N ALA A 144 -10.65 15.43 3.63
CA ALA A 144 -11.46 15.44 2.41
C ALA A 144 -11.58 14.03 1.79
N THR A 145 -12.59 13.27 2.20
CA THR A 145 -12.90 11.90 1.70
C THR A 145 -13.05 11.86 0.17
N SER A 146 -13.63 12.88 -0.46
CA SER A 146 -13.81 12.97 -1.91
C SER A 146 -12.48 12.98 -2.66
N SER A 147 -11.48 13.70 -2.17
CA SER A 147 -10.16 13.77 -2.82
C SER A 147 -9.39 12.45 -2.70
N ALA A 148 -9.58 11.71 -1.59
CA ALA A 148 -8.98 10.40 -1.41
C ALA A 148 -9.61 9.36 -2.35
N SER A 149 -10.93 9.39 -2.55
CA SER A 149 -11.65 8.51 -3.48
C SER A 149 -11.22 8.74 -4.94
N ILE A 150 -11.06 10.00 -5.36
CA ILE A 150 -10.57 10.34 -6.71
C ILE A 150 -9.14 9.78 -6.90
N GLY A 151 -8.26 9.94 -5.90
CA GLY A 151 -6.91 9.38 -5.93
C GLY A 151 -6.91 7.87 -6.10
N LEU A 152 -7.76 7.16 -5.35
CA LEU A 152 -7.91 5.70 -5.43
C LEU A 152 -8.33 5.25 -6.84
N VAL A 153 -9.40 5.84 -7.38
CA VAL A 153 -9.93 5.48 -8.71
C VAL A 153 -8.91 5.79 -9.81
N ALA A 154 -8.29 6.97 -9.76
CA ALA A 154 -7.27 7.36 -10.75
C ALA A 154 -6.03 6.45 -10.68
N GLY A 155 -5.58 6.07 -9.48
CA GLY A 155 -4.45 5.16 -9.27
C GLY A 155 -4.74 3.76 -9.83
N LEU A 156 -5.90 3.18 -9.50
CA LEU A 156 -6.32 1.88 -10.03
C LEU A 156 -6.50 1.91 -11.55
N ALA A 157 -7.13 2.95 -12.11
CA ALA A 157 -7.29 3.08 -13.54
C ALA A 157 -5.94 3.13 -14.27
N LEU A 158 -5.00 3.92 -13.77
CA LEU A 158 -3.65 3.99 -14.33
C LEU A 158 -2.89 2.67 -14.17
N ALA A 159 -3.06 1.97 -13.04
CA ALA A 159 -2.46 0.64 -12.82
C ALA A 159 -2.94 -0.39 -13.86
N VAL A 160 -4.25 -0.42 -14.14
CA VAL A 160 -4.84 -1.31 -15.17
C VAL A 160 -4.31 -0.96 -16.56
N ILE A 161 -4.26 0.33 -16.91
CA ILE A 161 -3.72 0.80 -18.20
C ILE A 161 -2.26 0.38 -18.35
N LEU A 162 -1.41 0.65 -17.35
CA LEU A 162 0.00 0.28 -17.38
C LEU A 162 0.18 -1.24 -17.44
N GLY A 163 -0.57 -2.01 -16.64
CA GLY A 163 -0.56 -3.47 -16.67
C GLY A 163 -0.90 -4.02 -18.05
N TYR A 164 -1.94 -3.48 -18.71
CA TYR A 164 -2.32 -3.84 -20.06
C TYR A 164 -1.24 -3.49 -21.10
N LEU A 165 -0.64 -2.31 -21.00
CA LEU A 165 0.42 -1.88 -21.93
C LEU A 165 1.71 -2.73 -21.74
N ILE A 166 2.02 -3.14 -20.52
CA ILE A 166 3.15 -4.04 -20.24
C ILE A 166 2.85 -5.43 -20.79
N TYR A 167 1.64 -5.95 -20.55
CA TYR A 167 1.20 -7.24 -21.11
C TYR A 167 1.30 -7.28 -22.64
N ASN A 168 0.84 -6.25 -23.33
CA ASN A 168 0.93 -6.13 -24.78
C ASN A 168 2.33 -5.77 -25.30
N ARG A 169 3.34 -5.71 -24.41
CA ARG A 169 4.74 -5.32 -24.74
C ARG A 169 4.87 -3.95 -25.40
N SER A 170 3.86 -3.08 -25.26
CA SER A 170 3.89 -1.73 -25.79
C SER A 170 4.84 -0.81 -25.01
N ILE A 171 5.07 -1.10 -23.74
CA ILE A 171 5.98 -0.35 -22.86
C ILE A 171 6.93 -1.31 -22.14
N LYS A 172 8.21 -0.94 -22.08
CA LYS A 172 9.22 -1.59 -21.22
C LYS A 172 9.40 -0.76 -19.95
N LEU A 173 8.61 -1.04 -18.93
CA LEU A 173 8.75 -0.38 -17.64
C LEU A 173 9.88 -1.02 -16.84
N ASN A 174 10.79 -0.19 -16.34
CA ASN A 174 11.81 -0.66 -15.40
C ASN A 174 11.16 -0.79 -14.01
N LEU A 175 10.66 -2.00 -13.72
CA LEU A 175 9.94 -2.30 -12.48
C LEU A 175 10.78 -1.99 -11.24
N SER A 176 12.09 -2.29 -11.26
CA SER A 176 12.97 -2.01 -10.12
C SER A 176 13.05 -0.51 -9.82
N LYS A 177 13.17 0.33 -10.87
CA LYS A 177 13.19 1.79 -10.71
C LYS A 177 11.83 2.31 -10.26
N PHE A 178 10.74 1.79 -10.83
CA PHE A 178 9.38 2.15 -10.45
C PHE A 178 9.12 1.86 -8.97
N PHE A 179 9.39 0.64 -8.51
CA PHE A 179 9.19 0.26 -7.10
C PHE A 179 10.13 0.99 -6.15
N THR A 180 11.32 1.38 -6.60
CA THR A 180 12.21 2.20 -5.77
C THR A 180 11.64 3.60 -5.56
N ILE A 181 11.16 4.25 -6.61
CA ILE A 181 10.60 5.62 -6.53
C ILE A 181 9.30 5.61 -5.72
N THR A 182 8.37 4.71 -6.02
CA THR A 182 7.11 4.60 -5.29
C THR A 182 7.31 4.17 -3.85
N GLY A 183 8.32 3.32 -3.58
CA GLY A 183 8.70 2.92 -2.22
C GLY A 183 9.19 4.09 -1.38
N VAL A 184 10.03 4.99 -1.94
CA VAL A 184 10.43 6.23 -1.25
C VAL A 184 9.21 7.10 -0.94
N ALA A 185 8.31 7.27 -1.92
CA ALA A 185 7.08 8.05 -1.72
C ALA A 185 6.18 7.43 -0.62
N LEU A 186 6.04 6.10 -0.60
CA LEU A 186 5.27 5.40 0.44
C LEU A 186 5.90 5.48 1.83
N ILE A 187 7.23 5.50 1.95
CA ILE A 187 7.91 5.73 3.24
C ILE A 187 7.56 7.11 3.79
N ILE A 188 7.49 8.13 2.92
CA ILE A 188 7.08 9.48 3.34
C ILE A 188 5.62 9.49 3.81
N VAL A 189 4.73 8.86 3.06
CA VAL A 189 3.31 8.71 3.44
C VAL A 189 3.18 7.96 4.76
N ALA A 190 3.91 6.86 4.94
CA ALA A 190 3.90 6.07 6.17
C ALA A 190 4.39 6.85 7.39
N ALA A 191 5.36 7.75 7.22
CA ALA A 191 5.78 8.67 8.29
C ALA A 191 4.62 9.58 8.73
N GLY A 192 3.80 10.05 7.80
CA GLY A 192 2.60 10.82 8.10
C GLY A 192 1.52 10.01 8.82
N VAL A 193 1.28 8.77 8.37
CA VAL A 193 0.36 7.85 9.05
C VAL A 193 0.84 7.52 10.46
N LEU A 194 2.17 7.39 10.67
CA LEU A 194 2.76 7.23 11.99
C LEU A 194 2.46 8.43 12.91
N SER A 195 2.67 9.64 12.39
CA SER A 195 2.37 10.88 13.13
C SER A 195 0.91 10.95 13.53
N TYR A 196 0.00 10.60 12.63
CA TYR A 196 -1.44 10.54 12.90
C TYR A 196 -1.76 9.50 13.98
N GLY A 197 -1.22 8.29 13.91
CA GLY A 197 -1.44 7.25 14.93
C GLY A 197 -0.93 7.67 16.33
N VAL A 198 0.16 8.45 16.38
CA VAL A 198 0.68 9.04 17.63
C VAL A 198 -0.30 10.09 18.17
N HIS A 199 -0.86 10.94 17.30
CA HIS A 199 -1.86 11.93 17.66
C HIS A 199 -3.08 11.31 18.33
N GLU A 200 -3.65 10.26 17.70
CA GLU A 200 -4.79 9.52 18.25
C GLU A 200 -4.51 8.95 19.66
N TYR A 201 -3.30 8.46 19.89
CA TYR A 201 -2.91 7.93 21.20
C TYR A 201 -2.58 9.03 22.21
N GLN A 202 -2.21 10.23 21.78
CA GLN A 202 -2.09 11.40 22.64
C GLN A 202 -3.46 11.89 23.10
N GLU A 203 -4.45 11.95 22.20
CA GLU A 203 -5.84 12.29 22.56
C GLU A 203 -6.47 11.27 23.55
N LEU A 204 -6.09 9.98 23.46
CA LEU A 204 -6.47 8.96 24.45
C LEU A 204 -5.79 9.12 25.81
N GLY A 205 -4.76 9.97 25.89
CA GLY A 205 -3.93 10.12 27.09
C GLY A 205 -2.93 8.98 27.32
N TRP A 206 -2.70 8.13 26.31
CA TRP A 206 -1.75 7.00 26.41
C TRP A 206 -0.32 7.41 26.10
N LEU A 207 -0.14 8.44 25.26
CA LEU A 207 1.15 9.02 24.97
C LEU A 207 1.24 10.46 25.51
N PRO A 208 2.42 10.87 26.02
CA PRO A 208 2.62 12.23 26.49
C PRO A 208 2.71 13.21 25.32
N GLY A 209 2.45 14.51 25.59
CA GLY A 209 2.70 15.59 24.64
C GLY A 209 1.44 16.20 24.04
N ASP A 210 0.26 15.80 24.47
CA ASP A 210 -0.97 16.55 24.17
C ASP A 210 -0.86 17.96 24.76
N GLY A 211 -1.21 18.97 23.94
CA GLY A 211 -1.05 20.40 24.29
C GLY A 211 0.39 20.94 24.24
N SER A 212 1.40 20.12 23.92
CA SER A 212 2.80 20.56 23.75
C SER A 212 3.19 20.53 22.28
N TYR A 213 2.90 21.61 21.56
CA TYR A 213 3.10 21.69 20.12
C TYR A 213 4.51 22.16 19.75
N ALA A 214 5.11 21.52 18.72
CA ALA A 214 6.31 22.00 18.04
C ALA A 214 5.99 23.22 17.18
N TRP A 215 4.80 23.22 16.58
CA TRP A 215 4.16 24.36 15.92
C TRP A 215 2.64 24.24 16.03
N ASP A 216 1.98 25.38 16.06
CA ASP A 216 0.54 25.55 15.88
C ASP A 216 0.33 26.70 14.90
N ILE A 217 -0.10 26.36 13.70
CA ILE A 217 -0.40 27.31 12.63
C ILE A 217 -1.90 27.34 12.28
N SER A 218 -2.76 26.86 13.17
CA SER A 218 -4.21 26.82 12.98
C SER A 218 -4.80 28.22 12.73
N SER A 219 -4.16 29.27 13.23
CA SER A 219 -4.53 30.65 12.97
C SER A 219 -4.25 31.13 11.54
N VAL A 220 -3.34 30.47 10.82
CA VAL A 220 -2.91 30.85 9.46
C VAL A 220 -3.47 29.91 8.41
N MET A 221 -3.59 28.62 8.74
CA MET A 221 -4.05 27.58 7.82
C MET A 221 -5.04 26.64 8.51
N ALA A 222 -6.27 26.61 8.02
CA ALA A 222 -7.26 25.66 8.51
C ALA A 222 -6.90 24.22 8.10
N LYS A 223 -7.16 23.22 8.97
CA LYS A 223 -6.91 21.81 8.69
C LYS A 223 -7.60 21.33 7.41
N ASP A 224 -8.78 21.81 7.15
CA ASP A 224 -9.64 21.50 6.00
C ASP A 224 -9.35 22.33 4.74
N SER A 225 -8.37 23.26 4.80
CA SER A 225 -7.93 23.99 3.62
C SER A 225 -7.32 23.03 2.58
N ILE A 226 -7.38 23.43 1.29
CA ILE A 226 -6.79 22.64 0.20
C ILE A 226 -5.30 22.36 0.46
N ALA A 227 -4.56 23.36 0.93
CA ALA A 227 -3.14 23.25 1.26
C ALA A 227 -2.92 22.32 2.46
N GLY A 228 -3.68 22.47 3.56
CA GLY A 228 -3.64 21.61 4.73
C GLY A 228 -3.91 20.15 4.37
N THR A 229 -4.99 19.91 3.64
CA THR A 229 -5.37 18.55 3.18
C THR A 229 -4.31 17.91 2.26
N LEU A 230 -3.72 18.66 1.34
CA LEU A 230 -2.66 18.15 0.47
C LEU A 230 -1.39 17.82 1.26
N LEU A 231 -0.96 18.68 2.18
CA LEU A 231 0.21 18.45 3.01
C LEU A 231 0.01 17.30 3.99
N ALA A 232 -1.15 17.21 4.64
CA ALA A 232 -1.52 16.09 5.50
C ALA A 232 -1.51 14.77 4.73
N GLY A 233 -2.13 14.74 3.55
CA GLY A 233 -2.22 13.54 2.72
C GLY A 233 -0.94 13.14 1.98
N THR A 234 0.10 13.97 1.94
CA THR A 234 1.37 13.66 1.23
C THR A 234 2.54 13.44 2.17
N VAL A 235 2.78 14.36 3.06
CA VAL A 235 3.96 14.38 3.96
C VAL A 235 3.57 14.05 5.40
N GLY A 236 2.25 13.95 5.66
CA GLY A 236 1.70 13.78 7.02
C GLY A 236 1.88 15.04 7.88
N PHE A 237 1.89 16.21 7.23
CA PHE A 237 1.97 17.48 7.93
C PHE A 237 0.64 17.77 8.62
N ASP A 238 0.67 17.98 9.94
CA ASP A 238 -0.47 18.48 10.69
C ASP A 238 -0.26 19.96 11.05
N VAL A 239 -1.37 20.69 11.09
CA VAL A 239 -1.42 22.10 11.46
C VAL A 239 -0.96 22.31 12.91
N ASN A 240 -1.23 21.32 13.76
CA ASN A 240 -0.84 21.27 15.17
C ASN A 240 -0.03 20.00 15.41
N THR A 241 1.29 20.09 15.35
CA THR A 241 2.16 18.92 15.52
C THR A 241 2.83 18.98 16.87
N SER A 242 2.69 17.92 17.68
CA SER A 242 3.41 17.80 18.96
C SER A 242 4.89 17.47 18.76
N TRP A 243 5.71 17.77 19.76
CA TRP A 243 7.14 17.41 19.74
C TRP A 243 7.37 15.91 19.61
N VAL A 244 6.51 15.08 20.20
CA VAL A 244 6.59 13.62 20.10
C VAL A 244 6.28 13.14 18.70
N GLN A 245 5.23 13.67 18.07
CA GLN A 245 4.88 13.38 16.67
C GLN A 245 6.04 13.73 15.75
N LEU A 246 6.60 14.94 15.87
CA LEU A 246 7.72 15.40 15.04
C LEU A 246 8.95 14.51 15.21
N ALA A 247 9.31 14.16 16.45
CA ALA A 247 10.48 13.32 16.75
C ALA A 247 10.32 11.91 16.15
N LEU A 248 9.14 11.29 16.29
CA LEU A 248 8.88 9.96 15.75
C LEU A 248 8.81 9.99 14.22
N TRP A 249 8.16 10.99 13.62
CA TRP A 249 8.12 11.21 12.19
C TRP A 249 9.53 11.35 11.60
N ALA A 250 10.36 12.25 12.14
CA ALA A 250 11.71 12.50 11.66
C ALA A 250 12.63 11.29 11.85
N THR A 251 12.53 10.61 13.00
CA THR A 251 13.32 9.41 13.29
C THR A 251 12.95 8.26 12.33
N TYR A 252 11.67 7.99 12.15
CA TYR A 252 11.19 6.98 11.21
C TYR A 252 11.65 7.29 9.79
N LEU A 253 11.37 8.50 9.31
CA LEU A 253 11.72 8.91 7.95
C LEU A 253 13.23 8.81 7.70
N GLY A 254 14.04 9.37 8.58
CA GLY A 254 15.50 9.34 8.47
C GLY A 254 16.06 7.93 8.51
N LEU A 255 15.61 7.09 9.47
CA LEU A 255 16.08 5.71 9.62
C LEU A 255 15.67 4.84 8.43
N VAL A 256 14.37 4.86 8.08
CA VAL A 256 13.82 3.97 7.04
C VAL A 256 14.34 4.37 5.65
N LEU A 257 14.39 5.68 5.31
CA LEU A 257 14.98 6.13 4.05
C LEU A 257 16.46 5.77 3.95
N ARG A 258 17.23 5.98 5.02
CA ARG A 258 18.65 5.60 5.03
C ARG A 258 18.86 4.11 4.79
N LEU A 259 18.03 3.26 5.43
CA LEU A 259 18.09 1.80 5.23
C LEU A 259 17.61 1.41 3.83
N TYR A 260 16.53 2.03 3.37
CA TYR A 260 15.94 1.73 2.06
C TYR A 260 16.84 2.16 0.90
N THR A 261 17.54 3.29 0.98
CA THR A 261 18.42 3.80 -0.09
C THR A 261 19.80 3.14 -0.12
N ARG A 262 20.18 2.37 0.92
CA ARG A 262 21.43 1.62 0.91
C ARG A 262 21.46 0.64 -0.27
N PRO A 263 22.57 0.56 -1.02
CA PRO A 263 22.72 -0.44 -2.06
C PRO A 263 22.63 -1.85 -1.46
N ALA A 264 21.87 -2.74 -2.12
CA ALA A 264 21.83 -4.15 -1.72
C ALA A 264 23.26 -4.71 -1.78
N ARG A 265 23.74 -5.31 -0.69
CA ARG A 265 25.02 -6.03 -0.72
C ARG A 265 24.89 -7.18 -1.71
N PRO A 266 25.83 -7.35 -2.66
CA PRO A 266 25.83 -8.51 -3.52
C PRO A 266 25.91 -9.76 -2.63
N VAL A 267 24.97 -10.68 -2.83
CA VAL A 267 25.08 -12.02 -2.22
C VAL A 267 26.28 -12.69 -2.88
N HIS A 268 27.38 -12.80 -2.14
CA HIS A 268 28.47 -13.66 -2.54
C HIS A 268 27.96 -15.11 -2.53
N THR A 269 27.55 -15.61 -3.67
CA THR A 269 27.41 -17.05 -3.89
C THR A 269 28.81 -17.65 -3.67
N LEU A 270 28.99 -18.27 -2.50
CA LEU A 270 30.12 -19.18 -2.29
C LEU A 270 29.91 -20.35 -3.26
N VAL A 271 30.49 -20.23 -4.46
CA VAL A 271 30.70 -21.38 -5.33
C VAL A 271 31.72 -22.25 -4.60
N SER A 272 31.23 -23.28 -3.89
CA SER A 272 32.09 -24.33 -3.39
C SER A 272 32.68 -25.04 -4.59
N LYS A 273 34.00 -24.94 -4.69
CA LYS A 273 34.81 -25.80 -5.59
C LYS A 273 34.79 -27.25 -5.12
#